data_ff511914a70810dbd1b92d265c38dcce
#
_entry.id   ff511914a70810dbd1b92d265c38dcce
#
_cell.length_a   1.000
_cell.length_b   1.000
_cell.length_c   1.000
_cell.angle_alpha   90.00
_cell.angle_beta   90.00
_cell.angle_gamma   90.00
#
_symmetry.space_group_name_H-M   'P 1'
#
loop_
_entity.id
_entity.type
_entity.pdbx_description
1 polymer ?
#
loop_
_entity_poly.entity_id
_entity_poly.type
_entity_poly.pdbx_seq_one_letter_code
_entity_poly.pdbx_strand_id
1 'polypeptide(L)'
;ITLHAGDPVVSIDRRRRRVHSRKGVEVPYDRLLIATGSKPFMLPLPGGDLPGVIGFRGIDYVEQMLEAASTYKHAAVIGGGLLGIEAANGLLRRGMQVTLLHRIDVLMEQQLNADASRLLSHNLKARGLNVLLNAQTSELYGDGRVQGIALADGSRIDADLVVMAVGVRPDIALAKSCGLHCDRGIVVDDTLQTYDPHIY
;
A
#
# COMPACT_ATOMS: atom_id res chain seq x y z
N ILE A 1 19.40 12.08 -20.87
CA ILE A 1 18.23 11.29 -20.45
C ILE A 1 16.98 12.02 -20.93
N THR A 2 16.09 11.33 -21.64
CA THR A 2 14.78 11.86 -22.03
C THR A 2 13.74 11.35 -21.05
N LEU A 3 12.95 12.26 -20.45
CA LEU A 3 11.88 11.94 -19.51
C LEU A 3 10.52 12.19 -20.16
N HIS A 4 9.67 11.19 -20.19
CA HIS A 4 8.27 11.27 -20.63
C HIS A 4 7.34 11.25 -19.41
N ALA A 5 7.28 12.36 -18.67
CA ALA A 5 6.44 12.48 -17.50
C ALA A 5 4.95 12.51 -17.86
N GLY A 6 4.12 11.83 -17.05
CA GLY A 6 2.67 11.77 -17.26
C GLY A 6 2.25 11.02 -18.53
N ASP A 7 3.11 10.13 -19.04
CA ASP A 7 2.85 9.28 -20.20
C ASP A 7 3.28 7.83 -19.93
N PRO A 8 2.43 7.04 -19.26
CA PRO A 8 2.77 5.68 -18.87
C PRO A 8 2.93 4.76 -20.10
N VAL A 9 3.89 3.85 -20.01
CA VAL A 9 4.02 2.73 -20.94
C VAL A 9 2.83 1.79 -20.79
N VAL A 10 2.20 1.43 -21.90
CA VAL A 10 1.01 0.57 -21.94
C VAL A 10 1.27 -0.78 -22.59
N SER A 11 2.33 -0.91 -23.40
CA SER A 11 2.72 -2.19 -23.98
C SER A 11 4.21 -2.28 -24.31
N ILE A 12 4.71 -3.50 -24.38
CA ILE A 12 6.08 -3.84 -24.78
C ILE A 12 6.00 -4.85 -25.93
N ASP A 13 6.50 -4.45 -27.12
CA ASP A 13 6.75 -5.37 -28.23
C ASP A 13 8.17 -5.95 -28.11
N ARG A 14 8.28 -7.13 -27.52
CA ARG A 14 9.54 -7.83 -27.30
C ARG A 14 10.24 -8.24 -28.57
N ARG A 15 9.48 -8.58 -29.64
CA ARG A 15 10.04 -9.02 -30.93
C ARG A 15 10.72 -7.85 -31.66
N ARG A 16 10.07 -6.68 -31.65
CA ARG A 16 10.58 -5.46 -32.27
C ARG A 16 11.46 -4.64 -31.33
N ARG A 17 11.53 -5.02 -30.04
CA ARG A 17 12.20 -4.27 -28.95
C ARG A 17 11.75 -2.83 -28.88
N ARG A 18 10.45 -2.62 -28.74
CA ARG A 18 9.82 -1.31 -28.63
C ARG A 18 8.87 -1.25 -27.46
N VAL A 19 8.83 -0.09 -26.81
CA VAL A 19 7.79 0.24 -25.83
C VAL A 19 6.85 1.27 -26.43
N HIS A 20 5.57 1.16 -26.05
CA HIS A 20 4.51 2.08 -26.51
C HIS A 20 3.89 2.74 -25.29
N SER A 21 3.79 4.08 -25.35
CA SER A 21 3.15 4.86 -24.30
C SER A 21 1.67 5.08 -24.59
N ARG A 22 0.93 5.55 -23.59
CA ARG A 22 -0.49 5.88 -23.71
C ARG A 22 -0.76 7.00 -24.73
N LYS A 23 0.16 7.97 -24.85
CA LYS A 23 0.04 9.10 -25.78
C LYS A 23 0.60 8.79 -27.18
N GLY A 24 0.96 7.53 -27.45
CA GLY A 24 1.41 7.08 -28.77
C GLY A 24 2.92 7.25 -29.03
N VAL A 25 3.69 7.56 -28.02
CA VAL A 25 5.16 7.59 -28.17
C VAL A 25 5.66 6.15 -28.26
N GLU A 26 6.50 5.89 -29.25
CA GLU A 26 7.15 4.61 -29.48
C GLU A 26 8.66 4.76 -29.36
N VAL A 27 9.29 4.00 -28.46
CA VAL A 27 10.72 4.06 -28.20
C VAL A 27 11.38 2.69 -28.41
N PRO A 28 12.37 2.57 -29.29
CA PRO A 28 13.17 1.34 -29.42
C PRO A 28 14.13 1.21 -28.21
N TYR A 29 14.50 -0.03 -27.86
CA TYR A 29 15.47 -0.29 -26.80
C TYR A 29 16.45 -1.41 -27.17
N ASP A 30 17.69 -1.26 -26.73
CA ASP A 30 18.69 -2.34 -26.70
C ASP A 30 18.60 -3.13 -25.39
N ARG A 31 18.32 -2.41 -24.31
CA ARG A 31 18.05 -2.94 -22.97
C ARG A 31 16.86 -2.20 -22.36
N LEU A 32 15.94 -2.94 -21.77
CA LEU A 32 14.76 -2.41 -21.09
C LEU A 32 14.83 -2.75 -19.60
N LEU A 33 14.71 -1.75 -18.75
CA LEU A 33 14.52 -1.92 -17.34
C LEU A 33 13.04 -1.69 -16.98
N ILE A 34 12.37 -2.69 -16.41
CA ILE A 34 11.00 -2.58 -15.91
C ILE A 34 11.04 -2.17 -14.44
N ALA A 35 10.62 -0.95 -14.16
CA ALA A 35 10.61 -0.37 -12.82
C ALA A 35 9.19 0.10 -12.44
N THR A 36 8.20 -0.76 -12.62
CA THR A 36 6.76 -0.47 -12.43
C THR A 36 6.34 -0.35 -10.96
N GLY A 37 7.26 -0.63 -10.02
CA GLY A 37 7.01 -0.47 -8.59
C GLY A 37 6.02 -1.50 -8.03
N SER A 38 5.21 -1.06 -7.08
CA SER A 38 4.24 -1.90 -6.38
C SER A 38 2.96 -1.13 -6.05
N LYS A 39 1.88 -1.88 -5.83
CA LYS A 39 0.58 -1.36 -5.37
C LYS A 39 0.32 -1.78 -3.92
N PRO A 40 -0.41 -0.99 -3.11
CA PRO A 40 -0.84 -1.43 -1.79
C PRO A 40 -1.73 -2.67 -1.93
N PHE A 41 -1.57 -3.60 -1.01
CA PHE A 41 -2.48 -4.73 -0.92
C PHE A 41 -3.72 -4.29 -0.15
N MET A 42 -4.87 -4.31 -0.82
CA MET A 42 -6.16 -4.05 -0.19
C MET A 42 -6.75 -5.38 0.27
N LEU A 43 -7.11 -5.46 1.57
CA LEU A 43 -7.78 -6.64 2.10
C LEU A 43 -9.16 -6.79 1.43
N PRO A 44 -9.52 -7.99 0.97
CA PRO A 44 -10.84 -8.25 0.40
C PRO A 44 -11.90 -8.37 1.51
N LEU A 45 -12.23 -7.24 2.14
CA LEU A 45 -13.21 -7.15 3.20
C LEU A 45 -14.51 -6.53 2.68
N PRO A 46 -15.68 -6.92 3.21
CA PRO A 46 -16.91 -6.17 2.99
C PRO A 46 -16.68 -4.69 3.29
N GLY A 47 -17.15 -3.80 2.41
CA GLY A 47 -16.95 -2.36 2.53
C GLY A 47 -15.54 -1.85 2.21
N GLY A 48 -14.64 -2.70 1.70
CA GLY A 48 -13.27 -2.31 1.36
C GLY A 48 -13.14 -1.33 0.19
N ASP A 49 -14.21 -1.11 -0.55
CA ASP A 49 -14.34 -0.18 -1.68
C ASP A 49 -15.09 1.13 -1.33
N LEU A 50 -15.53 1.30 -0.08
CA LEU A 50 -16.19 2.52 0.36
C LEU A 50 -15.27 3.74 0.22
N PRO A 51 -15.79 4.90 -0.20
CA PRO A 51 -15.08 6.16 -0.14
C PRO A 51 -14.52 6.42 1.27
N GLY A 52 -13.24 6.82 1.34
CA GLY A 52 -12.50 6.97 2.60
C GLY A 52 -11.73 5.73 3.03
N VAL A 53 -11.80 4.63 2.26
CA VAL A 53 -10.88 3.48 2.41
C VAL A 53 -9.79 3.61 1.39
N ILE A 54 -8.55 3.71 1.84
CA ILE A 54 -7.38 3.92 0.97
C ILE A 54 -6.24 2.97 1.31
N GLY A 55 -5.32 2.79 0.37
CA GLY A 55 -4.03 2.17 0.63
C GLY A 55 -3.01 3.18 1.14
N PHE A 56 -1.74 2.74 1.29
CA PHE A 56 -0.63 3.64 1.59
C PHE A 56 0.64 3.17 0.86
N ARG A 57 1.05 3.93 -0.18
CA ARG A 57 2.25 3.59 -0.97
C ARG A 57 2.90 4.77 -1.67
N GLY A 58 2.17 5.68 -2.27
CA GLY A 58 2.64 6.80 -3.08
C GLY A 58 2.18 8.14 -2.53
N ILE A 59 2.60 9.23 -3.18
CA ILE A 59 2.27 10.61 -2.78
C ILE A 59 0.76 10.87 -2.89
N ASP A 60 0.10 10.31 -3.88
CA ASP A 60 -1.34 10.39 -4.08
C ASP A 60 -2.16 9.93 -2.86
N TYR A 61 -1.70 8.90 -2.15
CA TYR A 61 -2.32 8.46 -0.89
C TYR A 61 -2.04 9.45 0.24
N VAL A 62 -0.85 10.05 0.28
CA VAL A 62 -0.53 11.08 1.27
C VAL A 62 -1.42 12.31 1.08
N GLU A 63 -1.67 12.73 -0.16
CA GLU A 63 -2.57 13.84 -0.48
C GLU A 63 -4.00 13.55 0.01
N GLN A 64 -4.53 12.36 -0.24
CA GLN A 64 -5.82 11.92 0.29
C GLN A 64 -5.87 11.91 1.82
N MET A 65 -4.79 11.46 2.48
CA MET A 65 -4.68 11.51 3.95
C MET A 65 -4.69 12.95 4.48
N LEU A 66 -3.99 13.88 3.81
CA LEU A 66 -3.95 15.29 4.19
C LEU A 66 -5.32 15.95 4.02
N GLU A 67 -6.02 15.68 2.92
CA GLU A 67 -7.38 16.16 2.68
C GLU A 67 -8.34 15.64 3.75
N ALA A 68 -8.29 14.33 4.04
CA ALA A 68 -9.11 13.73 5.08
C ALA A 68 -8.83 14.34 6.47
N ALA A 69 -7.55 14.57 6.82
CA ALA A 69 -7.17 15.16 8.09
C ALA A 69 -7.65 16.63 8.26
N SER A 70 -7.90 17.34 7.15
CA SER A 70 -8.47 18.69 7.20
C SER A 70 -9.98 18.72 7.49
N THR A 71 -10.68 17.61 7.23
CA THR A 71 -12.13 17.54 7.25
C THR A 71 -12.66 16.66 8.37
N TYR A 72 -11.98 15.57 8.67
CA TYR A 72 -12.42 14.50 9.56
C TYR A 72 -11.55 14.38 10.82
N LYS A 73 -12.07 13.66 11.81
CA LYS A 73 -11.42 13.54 13.12
C LYS A 73 -10.86 12.16 13.42
N HIS A 74 -11.50 11.11 12.93
CA HIS A 74 -11.18 9.74 13.32
C HIS A 74 -10.56 8.98 12.15
N ALA A 75 -9.41 8.38 12.38
CA ALA A 75 -8.77 7.51 11.40
C ALA A 75 -8.44 6.16 12.01
N ALA A 76 -8.58 5.13 11.21
CA ALA A 76 -8.09 3.80 11.54
C ALA A 76 -7.03 3.36 10.54
N VAL A 77 -5.95 2.77 11.03
CA VAL A 77 -4.90 2.20 10.20
C VAL A 77 -4.82 0.70 10.45
N ILE A 78 -5.02 -0.09 9.40
CA ILE A 78 -4.95 -1.55 9.47
C ILE A 78 -3.55 -1.98 9.03
N GLY A 79 -2.78 -2.55 9.96
CA GLY A 79 -1.41 -3.04 9.74
C GLY A 79 -0.38 -2.36 10.62
N GLY A 80 0.25 -3.12 11.52
CA GLY A 80 1.25 -2.65 12.48
C GLY A 80 2.70 -2.79 12.00
N GLY A 81 2.92 -2.88 10.69
CA GLY A 81 4.25 -2.82 10.08
C GLY A 81 4.75 -1.38 9.89
N LEU A 82 5.92 -1.23 9.26
CA LEU A 82 6.59 0.06 9.07
C LEU A 82 5.67 1.13 8.47
N LEU A 83 5.07 0.85 7.30
CA LEU A 83 4.21 1.80 6.60
C LEU A 83 2.94 2.15 7.40
N GLY A 84 2.35 1.19 8.12
CA GLY A 84 1.17 1.45 8.94
C GLY A 84 1.48 2.37 10.12
N ILE A 85 2.62 2.17 10.78
CA ILE A 85 3.07 3.05 11.87
C ILE A 85 3.39 4.45 11.35
N GLU A 86 4.02 4.57 10.16
CA GLU A 86 4.27 5.87 9.52
C GLU A 86 2.96 6.59 9.18
N ALA A 87 1.99 5.91 8.55
CA ALA A 87 0.69 6.48 8.26
C ALA A 87 -0.04 6.93 9.52
N ALA A 88 -0.10 6.07 10.55
CA ALA A 88 -0.74 6.39 11.82
C ALA A 88 -0.11 7.59 12.53
N ASN A 89 1.21 7.64 12.60
CA ASN A 89 1.93 8.77 13.20
C ASN A 89 1.76 10.06 12.37
N GLY A 90 1.73 9.95 11.04
CA GLY A 90 1.47 11.08 10.15
C GLY A 90 0.10 11.71 10.38
N LEU A 91 -0.95 10.92 10.46
CA LEU A 91 -2.33 11.35 10.75
C LEU A 91 -2.47 11.92 12.17
N LEU A 92 -1.86 11.26 13.17
CA LEU A 92 -1.83 11.75 14.54
C LEU A 92 -1.20 13.15 14.63
N ARG A 93 -0.07 13.37 13.95
CA ARG A 93 0.59 14.68 13.89
C ARG A 93 -0.23 15.76 13.17
N ARG A 94 -1.23 15.39 12.40
CA ARG A 94 -2.22 16.27 11.76
C ARG A 94 -3.45 16.52 12.62
N GLY A 95 -3.47 16.01 13.86
CA GLY A 95 -4.52 16.26 14.84
C GLY A 95 -5.68 15.26 14.78
N MET A 96 -5.60 14.19 14.00
CA MET A 96 -6.61 13.15 14.00
C MET A 96 -6.49 12.26 15.25
N GLN A 97 -7.61 11.71 15.70
CA GLN A 97 -7.64 10.60 16.64
C GLN A 97 -7.42 9.31 15.83
N VAL A 98 -6.32 8.61 16.11
CA VAL A 98 -5.90 7.48 15.27
C VAL A 98 -5.89 6.18 16.05
N THR A 99 -6.55 5.17 15.50
CA THR A 99 -6.47 3.78 15.99
C THR A 99 -5.65 2.94 15.01
N LEU A 100 -4.53 2.39 15.49
CA LEU A 100 -3.72 1.42 14.77
C LEU A 100 -4.15 0.01 15.15
N LEU A 101 -4.64 -0.75 14.17
CA LEU A 101 -5.06 -2.14 14.35
C LEU A 101 -4.01 -3.10 13.80
N HIS A 102 -3.66 -4.10 14.59
CA HIS A 102 -2.77 -5.17 14.15
C HIS A 102 -3.30 -6.53 14.57
N ARG A 103 -3.23 -7.49 13.65
CA ARG A 103 -3.86 -8.81 13.84
C ARG A 103 -3.15 -9.73 14.83
N ILE A 104 -1.88 -9.46 15.13
CA ILE A 104 -1.08 -10.22 16.10
C ILE A 104 -0.65 -9.33 17.28
N ASP A 105 0.01 -9.91 18.26
CA ASP A 105 0.37 -9.27 19.53
C ASP A 105 1.66 -8.44 19.48
N VAL A 106 2.38 -8.43 18.33
CA VAL A 106 3.65 -7.71 18.15
C VAL A 106 3.60 -6.79 16.95
N LEU A 107 4.04 -5.53 17.10
CA LEU A 107 4.25 -4.60 15.99
C LEU A 107 5.58 -4.88 15.31
N MET A 108 5.65 -4.63 13.99
CA MET A 108 6.86 -4.78 13.17
C MET A 108 7.51 -6.17 13.32
N GLU A 109 6.71 -7.22 13.30
CA GLU A 109 7.09 -8.61 13.54
C GLU A 109 8.22 -9.13 12.65
N GLN A 110 8.45 -8.49 11.52
CA GLN A 110 9.54 -8.84 10.59
C GLN A 110 10.87 -8.14 10.92
N GLN A 111 10.85 -7.08 11.72
CA GLN A 111 12.01 -6.22 12.00
C GLN A 111 12.39 -6.20 13.48
N LEU A 112 11.44 -6.43 14.38
CA LEU A 112 11.64 -6.32 15.81
C LEU A 112 11.34 -7.63 16.53
N ASN A 113 12.10 -7.91 17.61
CA ASN A 113 11.74 -8.94 18.56
C ASN A 113 10.61 -8.46 19.50
N ALA A 114 10.07 -9.35 20.30
CA ALA A 114 8.93 -9.07 21.17
C ALA A 114 9.20 -7.91 22.17
N ASP A 115 10.41 -7.81 22.71
CA ASP A 115 10.76 -6.77 23.70
C ASP A 115 10.82 -5.39 23.05
N ALA A 116 11.47 -5.27 21.91
CA ALA A 116 11.53 -4.04 21.13
C ALA A 116 10.14 -3.62 20.63
N SER A 117 9.30 -4.58 20.21
CA SER A 117 7.91 -4.32 19.82
C SER A 117 7.06 -3.79 20.98
N ARG A 118 7.22 -4.37 22.19
CA ARG A 118 6.53 -3.86 23.39
C ARG A 118 6.93 -2.42 23.72
N LEU A 119 8.23 -2.12 23.63
CA LEU A 119 8.75 -0.77 23.85
C LEU A 119 8.21 0.21 22.82
N LEU A 120 8.17 -0.18 21.54
CA LEU A 120 7.59 0.60 20.46
C LEU A 120 6.11 0.88 20.73
N SER A 121 5.32 -0.15 21.05
CA SER A 121 3.89 -0.01 21.36
C SER A 121 3.65 0.95 22.52
N HIS A 122 4.45 0.85 23.59
CA HIS A 122 4.39 1.76 24.73
C HIS A 122 4.66 3.22 24.30
N ASN A 123 5.71 3.45 23.51
CA ASN A 123 6.05 4.78 23.01
C ASN A 123 4.97 5.38 22.11
N LEU A 124 4.36 4.57 21.22
CA LEU A 124 3.27 5.02 20.36
C LEU A 124 2.04 5.41 21.16
N LYS A 125 1.67 4.61 22.17
CA LYS A 125 0.57 4.93 23.11
C LYS A 125 0.85 6.21 23.91
N ALA A 126 2.06 6.39 24.40
CA ALA A 126 2.47 7.60 25.12
C ALA A 126 2.38 8.87 24.25
N ARG A 127 2.48 8.75 22.93
CA ARG A 127 2.27 9.84 21.97
C ARG A 127 0.81 10.09 21.62
N GLY A 128 -0.13 9.32 22.17
CA GLY A 128 -1.56 9.46 21.93
C GLY A 128 -2.14 8.56 20.83
N LEU A 129 -1.36 7.62 20.28
CA LEU A 129 -1.88 6.65 19.33
C LEU A 129 -2.63 5.54 20.07
N ASN A 130 -3.87 5.26 19.68
CA ASN A 130 -4.59 4.09 20.15
C ASN A 130 -4.07 2.85 19.41
N VAL A 131 -3.44 1.90 20.11
CA VAL A 131 -2.87 0.68 19.51
C VAL A 131 -3.64 -0.53 19.99
N LEU A 132 -4.30 -1.21 19.05
CA LEU A 132 -5.05 -2.45 19.26
C LEU A 132 -4.29 -3.60 18.58
N LEU A 133 -3.77 -4.49 19.41
CA LEU A 133 -3.14 -5.75 18.99
C LEU A 133 -4.15 -6.89 19.06
N ASN A 134 -3.88 -8.00 18.36
CA ASN A 134 -4.81 -9.12 18.20
C ASN A 134 -6.18 -8.69 17.64
N ALA A 135 -6.22 -7.59 16.89
CA ALA A 135 -7.42 -6.99 16.32
C ALA A 135 -7.63 -7.48 14.89
N GLN A 136 -8.52 -8.42 14.70
CA GLN A 136 -8.85 -8.94 13.38
C GLN A 136 -10.05 -8.18 12.81
N THR A 137 -9.81 -7.40 11.76
CA THR A 137 -10.88 -6.71 11.01
C THR A 137 -11.75 -7.71 10.26
N SER A 138 -13.05 -7.62 10.38
CA SER A 138 -14.03 -8.46 9.69
C SER A 138 -14.77 -7.72 8.58
N GLU A 139 -15.04 -6.43 8.77
CA GLU A 139 -15.85 -5.61 7.87
C GLU A 139 -15.50 -4.12 8.03
N LEU A 140 -15.66 -3.37 6.95
CA LEU A 140 -15.73 -1.90 6.96
C LEU A 140 -17.16 -1.50 6.68
N TYR A 141 -17.73 -0.63 7.49
CA TYR A 141 -19.15 -0.25 7.36
C TYR A 141 -19.31 1.25 7.16
N GLY A 142 -20.43 1.63 6.54
CA GLY A 142 -20.83 3.02 6.33
C GLY A 142 -21.93 3.14 5.29
N ASP A 143 -22.50 4.34 5.20
CA ASP A 143 -23.49 4.71 4.20
C ASP A 143 -22.92 5.80 3.29
N GLY A 144 -22.67 5.45 2.04
CA GLY A 144 -22.04 6.32 1.05
C GLY A 144 -20.53 6.57 1.26
N ARG A 145 -20.00 6.40 2.48
CA ARG A 145 -18.56 6.42 2.79
C ARG A 145 -18.29 5.62 4.07
N VAL A 146 -17.03 5.31 4.33
CA VAL A 146 -16.64 4.59 5.55
C VAL A 146 -16.97 5.41 6.80
N GLN A 147 -17.57 4.76 7.78
CA GLN A 147 -17.91 5.30 9.10
C GLN A 147 -17.28 4.50 10.23
N GLY A 148 -16.72 3.33 9.93
CA GLY A 148 -16.02 2.53 10.92
C GLY A 148 -15.63 1.14 10.47
N ILE A 149 -15.08 0.41 11.44
CA ILE A 149 -14.55 -0.94 11.30
C ILE A 149 -15.23 -1.84 12.32
N ALA A 150 -15.71 -3.00 11.89
CA ALA A 150 -16.11 -4.09 12.77
C ALA A 150 -14.95 -5.10 12.90
N LEU A 151 -14.73 -5.58 14.12
CA LEU A 151 -13.75 -6.61 14.43
C LEU A 151 -14.43 -7.99 14.57
N ALA A 152 -13.64 -9.05 14.47
CA ALA A 152 -14.13 -10.43 14.56
C ALA A 152 -14.72 -10.79 15.94
N ASP A 153 -14.36 -10.06 16.99
CA ASP A 153 -14.92 -10.19 18.33
C ASP A 153 -16.25 -9.45 18.53
N GLY A 154 -16.75 -8.79 17.47
CA GLY A 154 -18.00 -8.02 17.48
C GLY A 154 -17.82 -6.55 17.92
N SER A 155 -16.64 -6.13 18.33
CA SER A 155 -16.40 -4.73 18.68
C SER A 155 -16.38 -3.84 17.42
N ARG A 156 -16.66 -2.54 17.61
CA ARG A 156 -16.69 -1.54 16.53
C ARG A 156 -15.80 -0.35 16.87
N ILE A 157 -15.24 0.24 15.84
CA ILE A 157 -14.34 1.38 15.92
C ILE A 157 -14.79 2.40 14.89
N ASP A 158 -15.10 3.61 15.35
CA ASP A 158 -15.48 4.71 14.47
C ASP A 158 -14.27 5.19 13.69
N ALA A 159 -14.44 5.40 12.38
CA ALA A 159 -13.39 5.89 11.50
C ALA A 159 -13.98 6.58 10.26
N ASP A 160 -13.59 7.81 10.05
CA ASP A 160 -13.90 8.60 8.85
C ASP A 160 -12.94 8.31 7.70
N LEU A 161 -11.74 7.81 8.03
CA LEU A 161 -10.69 7.39 7.12
C LEU A 161 -10.15 6.03 7.56
N VAL A 162 -10.04 5.09 6.62
CA VAL A 162 -9.38 3.80 6.85
C VAL A 162 -8.20 3.66 5.92
N VAL A 163 -7.00 3.47 6.47
CA VAL A 163 -5.78 3.24 5.71
C VAL A 163 -5.38 1.78 5.81
N MET A 164 -5.35 1.07 4.69
CA MET A 164 -4.86 -0.31 4.61
C MET A 164 -3.36 -0.33 4.34
N ALA A 165 -2.57 -0.70 5.34
CA ALA A 165 -1.11 -0.78 5.29
C ALA A 165 -0.59 -2.20 5.61
N VAL A 166 -1.23 -3.21 5.02
CA VAL A 166 -0.99 -4.64 5.28
C VAL A 166 -0.03 -5.31 4.28
N GLY A 167 0.74 -4.50 3.59
CA GLY A 167 1.75 -4.92 2.63
C GLY A 167 1.54 -4.35 1.24
N VAL A 168 2.47 -4.66 0.35
CA VAL A 168 2.48 -4.23 -1.05
C VAL A 168 2.64 -5.45 -1.96
N ARG A 169 2.19 -5.32 -3.20
CA ARG A 169 2.39 -6.32 -4.25
C ARG A 169 3.09 -5.68 -5.43
N PRO A 170 4.13 -6.31 -6.01
CA PRO A 170 4.76 -5.84 -7.24
C PRO A 170 3.73 -5.61 -8.34
N ASP A 171 3.86 -4.51 -9.08
CA ASP A 171 3.02 -4.27 -10.25
C ASP A 171 3.59 -5.00 -11.46
N ILE A 172 3.11 -6.20 -11.69
CA ILE A 172 3.54 -7.11 -12.77
C ILE A 172 2.67 -7.02 -14.04
N ALA A 173 1.68 -6.13 -14.07
CA ALA A 173 0.67 -6.11 -15.13
C ALA A 173 1.30 -5.93 -16.52
N LEU A 174 2.21 -4.97 -16.67
CA LEU A 174 2.91 -4.70 -17.93
C LEU A 174 3.81 -5.87 -18.36
N ALA A 175 4.57 -6.44 -17.43
CA ALA A 175 5.43 -7.59 -17.70
C ALA A 175 4.62 -8.84 -18.11
N LYS A 176 3.53 -9.10 -17.41
CA LYS A 176 2.63 -10.21 -17.71
C LYS A 176 1.95 -10.05 -19.07
N SER A 177 1.53 -8.83 -19.43
CA SER A 177 0.85 -8.55 -20.70
C SER A 177 1.75 -8.76 -21.91
N CYS A 178 3.07 -8.60 -21.78
CA CYS A 178 4.03 -8.86 -22.85
C CYS A 178 4.61 -10.29 -22.81
N GLY A 179 4.08 -11.18 -21.96
CA GLY A 179 4.43 -12.60 -21.88
C GLY A 179 5.71 -12.89 -21.12
N LEU A 180 6.19 -12.00 -20.23
CA LEU A 180 7.26 -12.33 -19.29
C LEU A 180 6.76 -13.27 -18.20
N HIS A 181 7.64 -14.13 -17.70
CA HIS A 181 7.30 -15.01 -16.58
C HIS A 181 7.16 -14.20 -15.30
N CYS A 182 6.02 -14.35 -14.66
CA CYS A 182 5.69 -13.66 -13.41
C CYS A 182 5.05 -14.64 -12.43
N ASP A 183 5.52 -14.61 -11.18
CA ASP A 183 4.89 -15.26 -10.04
C ASP A 183 4.39 -14.18 -9.08
N ARG A 184 4.91 -14.08 -7.87
CA ARG A 184 4.63 -12.96 -6.96
C ARG A 184 5.22 -11.64 -7.47
N GLY A 185 6.30 -11.70 -8.26
CA GLY A 185 6.96 -10.62 -8.97
C GLY A 185 7.34 -11.07 -10.37
N ILE A 186 8.09 -10.24 -11.11
CA ILE A 186 8.72 -10.63 -12.37
C ILE A 186 9.85 -11.60 -12.02
N VAL A 187 9.89 -12.76 -12.70
CA VAL A 187 10.94 -13.77 -12.47
C VAL A 187 12.22 -13.32 -13.16
N VAL A 188 13.30 -13.23 -12.39
CA VAL A 188 14.62 -12.80 -12.82
C VAL A 188 15.70 -13.70 -12.22
N ASP A 189 16.89 -13.68 -12.82
CA ASP A 189 18.10 -14.30 -12.26
C ASP A 189 18.83 -13.35 -11.29
N ASP A 190 20.02 -13.77 -10.81
CA ASP A 190 20.83 -13.01 -9.85
C ASP A 190 21.36 -11.69 -10.43
N THR A 191 21.32 -11.51 -11.75
CA THR A 191 21.70 -10.26 -12.44
C THR A 191 20.50 -9.35 -12.71
N LEU A 192 19.33 -9.70 -12.17
CA LEU A 192 18.03 -9.06 -12.42
C LEU A 192 17.55 -9.17 -13.87
N GLN A 193 18.11 -10.11 -14.65
CA GLN A 193 17.72 -10.37 -16.03
C GLN A 193 16.51 -11.33 -16.05
N THR A 194 15.51 -11.00 -16.85
CA THR A 194 14.40 -11.94 -17.14
C THR A 194 14.90 -13.02 -18.11
N TYR A 195 14.07 -14.01 -18.45
CA TYR A 195 14.42 -14.97 -19.50
C TYR A 195 14.59 -14.31 -20.89
N ASP A 196 14.11 -13.08 -21.07
CA ASP A 196 14.40 -12.27 -22.25
C ASP A 196 15.73 -11.52 -22.02
N PRO A 197 16.77 -11.80 -22.84
CA PRO A 197 18.11 -11.26 -22.58
C PRO A 197 18.22 -9.74 -22.74
N HIS A 198 17.16 -9.08 -23.14
CA HIS A 198 17.11 -7.62 -23.31
C HIS A 198 16.25 -6.91 -22.26
N ILE A 199 15.64 -7.66 -21.29
CA ILE A 199 14.70 -7.11 -20.31
C ILE A 199 15.12 -7.46 -18.87
N TYR A 200 15.15 -6.44 -18.02
CA TYR A 200 15.55 -6.48 -16.63
C TYR A 200 14.48 -5.94 -15.72
#